data_3f667eb2c49a758dcded39243c4eed55
#
_entry.id   3f667eb2c49a758dcded39243c4eed55
#
_cell.length_a   1.000
_cell.length_b   1.000
_cell.length_c   1.000
_cell.angle_alpha   90.00
_cell.angle_beta   90.00
_cell.angle_gamma   90.00
#
_symmetry.space_group_name_H-M   'P 1'
#
loop_
_entity.id
_entity.type
_entity.pdbx_description
1 polymer ?
#
loop_
_entity_poly.entity_id
_entity_poly.type
_entity_poly.pdbx_seq_one_letter_code
_entity_poly.pdbx_strand_id
1 'polypeptide(L)'
;MKLVFDKADLVKSVGIAMKAVSGKTTMPILECILIDASSNVIKFTSNDMELGIETIVTGMILERGIVALDAKIFSEIVRKLPDNQVTIETDENLVTTITCEKAKFSIPGQSGEDFSYLPILETSDCVSISQFTLKELIRQTIFSIAANENNKLMTGELFEIKDNTLRVVSLDGHRIAIRRIELKDSYPDRKVVVPGKTLNEISKILSGEMDDQIDIYFSENHIMFKFDDTTVVSRLIDGEYFRIDQMLSSDYETKVTINKKEFLSCIDRATLLVKEGDKKPIIIDIQDGAMELQINSAMGSMKEEIDINKEGKDIMIGFNPKFLIDALRVIDDEEISIYLVNPKAPCFIRNEEESYIYLILPVNFNYVR
;
A
#
# COMPACT_ATOMS: atom_id res chain seq x y z
N MET A 1 12.65 21.42 -27.93
CA MET A 1 13.05 21.17 -26.52
C MET A 1 14.35 20.38 -26.49
N LYS A 2 15.29 20.73 -25.61
CA LYS A 2 16.54 19.96 -25.45
C LYS A 2 16.99 19.91 -23.97
N LEU A 3 17.11 18.72 -23.43
CA LEU A 3 17.38 18.46 -22.02
C LEU A 3 18.54 17.48 -21.87
N VAL A 4 19.33 17.61 -20.78
CA VAL A 4 20.43 16.71 -20.46
C VAL A 4 20.29 16.25 -19.01
N PHE A 5 20.41 14.95 -18.78
CA PHE A 5 20.25 14.31 -17.47
C PHE A 5 21.40 13.36 -17.17
N ASP A 6 21.69 13.17 -15.88
CA ASP A 6 22.34 11.96 -15.44
C ASP A 6 21.36 10.78 -15.53
N LYS A 7 21.82 9.65 -16.04
CA LYS A 7 20.96 8.48 -16.21
C LYS A 7 20.34 8.01 -14.90
N ALA A 8 21.08 8.03 -13.78
CA ALA A 8 20.57 7.57 -12.49
C ALA A 8 19.34 8.41 -12.04
N ASP A 9 19.44 9.74 -12.13
CA ASP A 9 18.36 10.67 -11.78
C ASP A 9 17.16 10.51 -12.72
N LEU A 10 17.44 10.32 -14.02
CA LEU A 10 16.40 10.09 -15.02
C LEU A 10 15.65 8.78 -14.77
N VAL A 11 16.35 7.67 -14.47
CA VAL A 11 15.73 6.37 -14.15
C VAL A 11 14.87 6.47 -12.90
N LYS A 12 15.36 7.14 -11.83
CA LYS A 12 14.62 7.37 -10.59
C LYS A 12 13.32 8.12 -10.88
N SER A 13 13.41 9.25 -11.56
CA SER A 13 12.26 10.12 -11.80
C SER A 13 11.22 9.51 -12.75
N VAL A 14 11.67 8.81 -13.81
CA VAL A 14 10.79 8.04 -14.68
C VAL A 14 10.11 6.91 -13.89
N GLY A 15 10.86 6.23 -13.01
CA GLY A 15 10.32 5.17 -12.13
C GLY A 15 9.24 5.67 -11.19
N ILE A 16 9.35 6.90 -10.68
CA ILE A 16 8.32 7.58 -9.87
C ILE A 16 7.10 7.89 -10.74
N ALA A 17 7.27 8.59 -11.85
CA ALA A 17 6.17 8.98 -12.73
C ALA A 17 5.40 7.76 -13.27
N MET A 18 6.07 6.66 -13.56
CA MET A 18 5.42 5.40 -14.02
C MET A 18 4.33 4.88 -13.10
N LYS A 19 4.29 5.29 -11.81
CA LYS A 19 3.33 4.78 -10.82
C LYS A 19 1.90 5.28 -11.01
N ALA A 20 1.71 6.40 -11.72
CA ALA A 20 0.39 6.95 -12.03
C ALA A 20 0.04 6.87 -13.52
N VAL A 21 0.78 6.08 -14.30
CA VAL A 21 0.45 5.84 -15.70
C VAL A 21 -0.69 4.83 -15.81
N SER A 22 -1.69 5.15 -16.63
CA SER A 22 -2.81 4.24 -16.88
C SER A 22 -2.37 3.00 -17.65
N GLY A 23 -2.76 1.82 -17.18
CA GLY A 23 -2.49 0.56 -17.89
C GLY A 23 -3.56 0.19 -18.92
N LYS A 24 -4.76 0.79 -18.83
CA LYS A 24 -5.89 0.60 -19.74
C LYS A 24 -6.74 1.87 -19.73
N THR A 25 -6.70 2.62 -20.81
CA THR A 25 -7.48 3.86 -20.96
C THR A 25 -7.99 4.02 -22.38
N THR A 26 -9.06 4.77 -22.54
CA THR A 26 -9.55 5.22 -23.86
C THR A 26 -8.89 6.54 -24.28
N MET A 27 -8.06 7.12 -23.41
CA MET A 27 -7.35 8.39 -23.64
C MET A 27 -5.84 8.12 -23.78
N PRO A 28 -5.29 8.01 -24.99
CA PRO A 28 -3.88 7.63 -25.21
C PRO A 28 -2.87 8.52 -24.49
N ILE A 29 -3.22 9.80 -24.26
CA ILE A 29 -2.34 10.74 -23.55
C ILE A 29 -2.07 10.32 -22.10
N LEU A 30 -2.97 9.57 -21.46
CA LEU A 30 -2.81 9.05 -20.09
C LEU A 30 -1.88 7.82 -20.01
N GLU A 31 -1.47 7.28 -21.16
CA GLU A 31 -0.41 6.27 -21.24
C GLU A 31 0.98 6.90 -21.33
N CYS A 32 1.05 8.25 -21.36
CA CYS A 32 2.28 9.01 -21.48
C CYS A 32 2.77 9.56 -20.13
N ILE A 33 4.08 9.86 -20.09
CA ILE A 33 4.67 10.79 -19.13
C ILE A 33 4.84 12.12 -19.82
N LEU A 34 4.30 13.18 -19.23
CA LEU A 34 4.53 14.55 -19.64
C LEU A 34 5.89 14.98 -19.14
N ILE A 35 6.73 15.47 -20.03
CA ILE A 35 7.99 16.16 -19.76
C ILE A 35 7.74 17.64 -19.97
N ASP A 36 7.72 18.41 -18.89
CA ASP A 36 7.51 19.86 -18.94
C ASP A 36 8.78 20.60 -18.48
N ALA A 37 9.43 21.26 -19.41
CA ALA A 37 10.58 22.15 -19.19
C ALA A 37 10.27 23.57 -19.71
N SER A 38 9.01 24.01 -19.66
CA SER A 38 8.59 25.34 -20.05
C SER A 38 9.05 26.44 -19.06
N SER A 39 9.32 26.06 -17.82
CA SER A 39 9.84 26.93 -16.75
C SER A 39 11.35 26.69 -16.51
N ASN A 40 11.84 27.10 -15.34
CA ASN A 40 13.24 26.89 -14.93
C ASN A 40 13.49 25.52 -14.25
N VAL A 41 12.47 24.71 -14.13
CA VAL A 41 12.53 23.36 -13.58
C VAL A 41 11.99 22.36 -14.58
N ILE A 42 12.51 21.14 -14.55
CA ILE A 42 11.99 20.04 -15.37
C ILE A 42 11.04 19.25 -14.50
N LYS A 43 9.83 19.01 -14.98
CA LYS A 43 8.82 18.22 -14.29
C LYS A 43 8.41 17.02 -15.14
N PHE A 44 8.28 15.88 -14.48
CA PHE A 44 7.65 14.70 -15.06
C PHE A 44 6.30 14.51 -14.41
N THR A 45 5.25 14.44 -15.21
CA THR A 45 3.87 14.28 -14.71
C THR A 45 3.21 13.08 -15.38
N SER A 46 2.50 12.31 -14.60
CA SER A 46 1.61 11.23 -15.06
C SER A 46 0.29 11.29 -14.31
N ASN A 47 -0.80 10.83 -14.93
CA ASN A 47 -2.13 10.95 -14.38
C ASN A 47 -3.05 9.91 -15.03
N ASP A 48 -3.78 9.14 -14.21
CA ASP A 48 -4.81 8.20 -14.70
C ASP A 48 -6.24 8.65 -14.35
N MET A 49 -6.42 9.94 -13.98
CA MET A 49 -7.64 10.61 -13.54
C MET A 49 -8.08 10.26 -12.11
N GLU A 50 -7.51 9.25 -11.48
CA GLU A 50 -7.73 8.91 -10.07
C GLU A 50 -6.47 9.16 -9.23
N LEU A 51 -5.31 8.86 -9.81
CA LEU A 51 -3.99 9.05 -9.23
C LEU A 51 -3.14 9.85 -10.19
N GLY A 52 -2.55 10.93 -9.71
CA GLY A 52 -1.59 11.73 -10.45
C GLY A 52 -0.30 11.92 -9.66
N ILE A 53 0.81 11.93 -10.36
CA ILE A 53 2.15 12.14 -9.80
C ILE A 53 2.88 13.20 -10.63
N GLU A 54 3.43 14.18 -9.94
CA GLU A 54 4.37 15.16 -10.49
C GLU A 54 5.67 15.07 -9.70
N THR A 55 6.80 14.98 -10.39
CA THR A 55 8.12 15.01 -9.73
C THR A 55 9.06 15.98 -10.47
N ILE A 56 9.81 16.79 -9.71
CA ILE A 56 10.85 17.64 -10.25
C ILE A 56 12.09 16.78 -10.52
N VAL A 57 12.70 16.98 -11.68
CA VAL A 57 13.80 16.16 -12.15
C VAL A 57 15.06 17.01 -12.27
N THR A 58 16.13 16.55 -11.65
CA THR A 58 17.45 17.18 -11.79
C THR A 58 17.97 16.99 -13.23
N GLY A 59 18.27 18.09 -13.90
CA GLY A 59 18.77 18.07 -15.27
C GLY A 59 19.07 19.48 -15.79
N MET A 60 19.70 19.55 -16.95
CA MET A 60 20.04 20.81 -17.60
C MET A 60 19.06 21.11 -18.74
N ILE A 61 18.48 22.29 -18.74
CA ILE A 61 17.61 22.79 -19.80
C ILE A 61 18.47 23.58 -20.78
N LEU A 62 18.69 23.02 -21.97
CA LEU A 62 19.36 23.72 -23.07
C LEU A 62 18.34 24.48 -23.93
N GLU A 63 17.19 23.84 -24.17
CA GLU A 63 16.06 24.46 -24.88
C GLU A 63 14.76 24.06 -24.17
N ARG A 64 13.94 25.10 -23.90
CA ARG A 64 12.63 24.88 -23.24
C ARG A 64 11.64 24.19 -24.15
N GLY A 65 10.64 23.54 -23.56
CA GLY A 65 9.53 22.95 -24.29
C GLY A 65 8.77 21.95 -23.44
N ILE A 66 7.80 21.32 -24.08
CA ILE A 66 6.89 20.35 -23.46
C ILE A 66 6.59 19.24 -24.46
N VAL A 67 6.57 17.99 -23.99
CA VAL A 67 6.22 16.81 -24.78
C VAL A 67 5.69 15.71 -23.89
N ALA A 68 4.71 14.95 -24.38
CA ALA A 68 4.26 13.72 -23.74
C ALA A 68 4.81 12.52 -24.51
N LEU A 69 5.48 11.60 -23.80
CA LEU A 69 6.08 10.38 -24.36
C LEU A 69 5.40 9.14 -23.82
N ASP A 70 5.21 8.13 -24.67
CA ASP A 70 4.74 6.82 -24.22
C ASP A 70 5.60 6.33 -23.04
N ALA A 71 4.97 6.19 -21.90
CA ALA A 71 5.63 5.97 -20.62
C ALA A 71 6.37 4.62 -20.58
N LYS A 72 5.79 3.58 -21.18
CA LYS A 72 6.38 2.24 -21.19
C LYS A 72 7.63 2.21 -22.07
N ILE A 73 7.52 2.71 -23.30
CA ILE A 73 8.65 2.76 -24.24
C ILE A 73 9.76 3.64 -23.67
N PHE A 74 9.42 4.84 -23.18
CA PHE A 74 10.37 5.76 -22.58
C PHE A 74 11.10 5.15 -21.38
N SER A 75 10.37 4.53 -20.45
CA SER A 75 10.94 3.86 -19.28
C SER A 75 11.85 2.69 -19.66
N GLU A 76 11.47 1.88 -20.66
CA GLU A 76 12.29 0.76 -21.12
C GLU A 76 13.59 1.22 -21.78
N ILE A 77 13.55 2.28 -22.60
CA ILE A 77 14.74 2.89 -23.21
C ILE A 77 15.67 3.38 -22.11
N VAL A 78 15.19 4.26 -21.23
CA VAL A 78 16.00 4.90 -20.17
C VAL A 78 16.70 3.87 -19.29
N ARG A 79 16.01 2.79 -18.91
CA ARG A 79 16.61 1.73 -18.09
C ARG A 79 17.74 0.97 -18.78
N LYS A 80 17.68 0.84 -20.12
CA LYS A 80 18.66 0.06 -20.92
C LYS A 80 19.81 0.89 -21.47
N LEU A 81 19.79 2.22 -21.32
CA LEU A 81 20.89 3.08 -21.74
C LEU A 81 22.18 2.76 -20.95
N PRO A 82 23.37 3.08 -21.51
CA PRO A 82 24.63 3.10 -20.77
C PRO A 82 24.58 4.04 -19.57
N ASP A 83 25.45 3.82 -18.59
CA ASP A 83 25.50 4.63 -17.38
C ASP A 83 26.31 5.92 -17.61
N ASN A 84 25.69 6.88 -18.30
CA ASN A 84 26.28 8.15 -18.69
C ASN A 84 25.18 9.21 -18.86
N GLN A 85 25.56 10.42 -19.30
CA GLN A 85 24.62 11.49 -19.58
C GLN A 85 23.67 11.13 -20.73
N VAL A 86 22.40 11.46 -20.53
CA VAL A 86 21.32 11.24 -21.50
C VAL A 86 20.83 12.58 -22.01
N THR A 87 20.85 12.75 -23.33
CA THR A 87 20.26 13.91 -23.99
C THR A 87 18.90 13.53 -24.57
N ILE A 88 17.88 14.33 -24.29
CA ILE A 88 16.53 14.22 -24.83
C ILE A 88 16.26 15.47 -25.66
N GLU A 89 15.99 15.30 -26.94
CA GLU A 89 15.74 16.40 -27.86
C GLU A 89 14.45 16.12 -28.65
N THR A 90 13.51 17.07 -28.61
CA THR A 90 12.24 17.01 -29.32
C THR A 90 12.18 18.09 -30.37
N ASP A 91 11.90 17.72 -31.62
CA ASP A 91 11.76 18.64 -32.75
C ASP A 91 10.33 19.24 -32.86
N GLU A 92 10.13 20.06 -33.90
CA GLU A 92 8.84 20.73 -34.16
C GLU A 92 7.72 19.75 -34.56
N ASN A 93 8.06 18.55 -35.01
CA ASN A 93 7.12 17.48 -35.34
C ASN A 93 6.84 16.56 -34.17
N LEU A 94 7.27 16.92 -32.96
CA LEU A 94 7.18 16.14 -31.71
C LEU A 94 7.95 14.81 -31.76
N VAL A 95 8.87 14.62 -32.71
CA VAL A 95 9.76 13.47 -32.72
C VAL A 95 10.85 13.67 -31.69
N THR A 96 10.91 12.78 -30.71
CA THR A 96 11.86 12.86 -29.60
C THR A 96 13.02 11.90 -29.80
N THR A 97 14.21 12.45 -29.86
CA THR A 97 15.48 11.71 -29.95
C THR A 97 16.10 11.61 -28.56
N ILE A 98 16.41 10.39 -28.14
CA ILE A 98 17.08 10.08 -26.86
C ILE A 98 18.46 9.54 -27.20
N THR A 99 19.52 10.21 -26.75
CA THR A 99 20.91 9.86 -27.04
C THR A 99 21.71 9.66 -25.78
N CYS A 100 22.46 8.57 -25.74
CA CYS A 100 23.44 8.31 -24.66
C CYS A 100 24.63 7.59 -25.31
N GLU A 101 25.81 8.18 -25.26
CA GLU A 101 27.01 7.70 -25.94
C GLU A 101 26.74 7.41 -27.45
N LYS A 102 26.84 6.14 -27.87
CA LYS A 102 26.57 5.69 -29.24
C LYS A 102 25.12 5.23 -29.46
N ALA A 103 24.35 5.10 -28.38
CA ALA A 103 22.96 4.70 -28.48
C ALA A 103 22.09 5.91 -28.86
N LYS A 104 21.23 5.75 -29.86
CA LYS A 104 20.31 6.77 -30.31
C LYS A 104 18.95 6.12 -30.58
N PHE A 105 17.91 6.61 -29.93
CA PHE A 105 16.53 6.22 -30.15
C PHE A 105 15.74 7.41 -30.66
N SER A 106 14.76 7.18 -31.52
CA SER A 106 13.82 8.17 -31.99
C SER A 106 12.41 7.64 -31.82
N ILE A 107 11.59 8.32 -31.03
CA ILE A 107 10.22 7.93 -30.72
C ILE A 107 9.26 9.08 -30.99
N PRO A 108 8.02 8.81 -31.43
CA PRO A 108 7.01 9.85 -31.57
C PRO A 108 6.56 10.35 -30.19
N GLY A 109 6.40 11.67 -30.04
CA GLY A 109 5.75 12.29 -28.90
C GLY A 109 4.34 12.75 -29.23
N GLN A 110 3.62 13.19 -28.22
CA GLN A 110 2.32 13.87 -28.33
C GLN A 110 2.42 15.30 -27.78
N SER A 111 1.49 16.16 -28.18
CA SER A 111 1.44 17.52 -27.62
C SER A 111 1.18 17.49 -26.12
N GLY A 112 2.04 18.18 -25.36
CA GLY A 112 1.84 18.31 -23.91
C GLY A 112 0.67 19.24 -23.55
N GLU A 113 0.15 20.03 -24.49
CA GLU A 113 -0.98 20.93 -24.25
C GLU A 113 -2.30 20.16 -23.99
N ASP A 114 -2.40 18.94 -24.52
CA ASP A 114 -3.56 18.07 -24.33
C ASP A 114 -3.52 17.28 -23.02
N PHE A 115 -2.44 17.42 -22.24
CA PHE A 115 -2.25 16.65 -21.02
C PHE A 115 -3.08 17.21 -19.86
N SER A 116 -3.74 16.32 -19.12
CA SER A 116 -4.51 16.67 -17.93
C SER A 116 -3.58 16.90 -16.73
N TYR A 117 -3.38 18.14 -16.34
CA TYR A 117 -2.59 18.49 -15.16
C TYR A 117 -3.25 18.04 -13.86
N LEU A 118 -2.44 17.91 -12.81
CA LEU A 118 -2.95 17.58 -11.48
C LEU A 118 -3.82 18.74 -10.94
N PRO A 119 -4.88 18.44 -10.17
CA PRO A 119 -5.67 19.48 -9.54
C PRO A 119 -4.83 20.28 -8.55
N ILE A 120 -5.03 21.58 -8.52
CA ILE A 120 -4.42 22.47 -7.53
C ILE A 120 -5.25 22.38 -6.26
N LEU A 121 -4.62 21.92 -5.16
CA LEU A 121 -5.25 21.82 -3.86
C LEU A 121 -4.76 22.93 -2.94
N GLU A 122 -5.64 23.40 -2.04
CA GLU A 122 -5.23 24.30 -0.97
C GLU A 122 -4.27 23.57 -0.02
N THR A 123 -3.21 24.25 0.38
CA THR A 123 -2.10 23.68 1.17
C THR A 123 -1.98 24.33 2.55
N SER A 124 -3.09 24.82 3.12
CA SER A 124 -3.09 25.57 4.38
C SER A 124 -2.76 24.67 5.58
N ASP A 125 -3.31 23.45 5.60
CA ASP A 125 -3.17 22.53 6.73
C ASP A 125 -2.64 21.18 6.25
N CYS A 126 -1.52 20.73 6.81
CA CYS A 126 -0.96 19.42 6.53
C CYS A 126 -0.64 18.65 7.81
N VAL A 127 -0.71 17.33 7.70
CA VAL A 127 -0.18 16.41 8.71
C VAL A 127 1.18 15.94 8.23
N SER A 128 2.22 16.24 9.02
CA SER A 128 3.59 15.86 8.70
C SER A 128 4.01 14.66 9.53
N ILE A 129 4.45 13.59 8.85
CA ILE A 129 5.00 12.38 9.47
C ILE A 129 6.26 11.94 8.71
N SER A 130 7.03 10.98 9.25
CA SER A 130 8.15 10.45 8.48
C SER A 130 7.67 9.54 7.34
N GLN A 131 8.42 9.51 6.24
CA GLN A 131 8.15 8.59 5.13
C GLN A 131 8.15 7.13 5.59
N PHE A 132 9.04 6.78 6.51
CA PHE A 132 9.06 5.47 7.17
C PHE A 132 7.73 5.17 7.87
N THR A 133 7.21 6.11 8.68
CA THR A 133 5.96 5.92 9.42
C THR A 133 4.78 5.66 8.48
N LEU A 134 4.64 6.45 7.41
CA LEU A 134 3.56 6.22 6.44
C LEU A 134 3.70 4.86 5.75
N LYS A 135 4.93 4.49 5.35
CA LYS A 135 5.21 3.21 4.71
C LYS A 135 4.85 2.02 5.62
N GLU A 136 5.15 2.12 6.91
CA GLU A 136 4.80 1.10 7.91
C GLU A 136 3.29 1.05 8.18
N LEU A 137 2.60 2.20 8.27
CA LEU A 137 1.14 2.23 8.38
C LEU A 137 0.49 1.48 7.21
N ILE A 138 0.92 1.76 5.97
CA ILE A 138 0.42 1.07 4.78
C ILE A 138 0.77 -0.42 4.83
N ARG A 139 2.04 -0.79 5.09
CA ARG A 139 2.47 -2.19 5.16
C ARG A 139 1.64 -3.02 6.12
N GLN A 140 1.30 -2.42 7.28
CA GLN A 140 0.62 -3.11 8.38
C GLN A 140 -0.91 -3.16 8.22
N THR A 141 -1.47 -2.52 7.21
CA THR A 141 -2.94 -2.47 7.02
C THR A 141 -3.38 -2.90 5.62
N ILE A 142 -2.67 -2.56 4.56
CA ILE A 142 -3.10 -2.70 3.16
C ILE A 142 -3.51 -4.12 2.76
N PHE A 143 -2.99 -5.15 3.42
CA PHE A 143 -3.29 -6.55 3.11
C PHE A 143 -4.75 -6.95 3.38
N SER A 144 -5.48 -6.16 4.17
CA SER A 144 -6.88 -6.42 4.54
C SER A 144 -7.90 -5.73 3.65
N ILE A 145 -7.50 -4.95 2.64
CA ILE A 145 -8.46 -4.39 1.68
C ILE A 145 -9.08 -5.48 0.79
N ALA A 146 -10.31 -5.24 0.31
CA ALA A 146 -10.96 -6.14 -0.62
C ALA A 146 -10.31 -6.08 -2.01
N ALA A 147 -10.14 -7.25 -2.64
CA ALA A 147 -9.55 -7.34 -3.98
C ALA A 147 -10.54 -7.04 -5.11
N ASN A 148 -11.84 -7.04 -4.84
CA ASN A 148 -12.89 -6.84 -5.83
C ASN A 148 -13.72 -5.58 -5.53
N GLU A 149 -14.31 -5.01 -6.58
CA GLU A 149 -15.01 -3.73 -6.56
C GLU A 149 -16.48 -3.78 -6.12
N ASN A 150 -16.98 -4.90 -5.57
CA ASN A 150 -18.39 -5.01 -5.16
C ASN A 150 -18.79 -3.94 -4.12
N ASN A 151 -17.84 -3.53 -3.29
CA ASN A 151 -17.97 -2.38 -2.42
C ASN A 151 -16.68 -1.54 -2.50
N LYS A 152 -16.75 -0.39 -3.13
CA LYS A 152 -15.60 0.49 -3.35
C LYS A 152 -14.92 0.93 -2.05
N LEU A 153 -15.69 1.16 -0.97
CA LEU A 153 -15.13 1.55 0.33
C LEU A 153 -14.14 0.52 0.88
N MET A 154 -14.40 -0.78 0.63
CA MET A 154 -13.49 -1.86 1.07
C MET A 154 -12.22 -1.96 0.22
N THR A 155 -12.14 -1.31 -0.94
CA THR A 155 -10.93 -1.29 -1.77
C THR A 155 -9.94 -0.20 -1.38
N GLY A 156 -10.28 0.59 -0.36
CA GLY A 156 -9.44 1.63 0.20
C GLY A 156 -9.23 1.47 1.70
N GLU A 157 -8.41 2.33 2.26
CA GLU A 157 -8.16 2.43 3.69
C GLU A 157 -8.77 3.71 4.25
N LEU A 158 -9.41 3.59 5.40
CA LEU A 158 -9.84 4.74 6.18
C LEU A 158 -8.63 5.38 6.86
N PHE A 159 -8.39 6.65 6.57
CA PHE A 159 -7.50 7.52 7.35
C PHE A 159 -8.38 8.38 8.25
N GLU A 160 -8.28 8.16 9.55
CA GLU A 160 -9.03 8.90 10.56
C GLU A 160 -8.08 9.63 11.48
N ILE A 161 -8.22 10.95 11.53
CA ILE A 161 -7.50 11.81 12.44
C ILE A 161 -8.48 12.27 13.50
N LYS A 162 -8.10 12.10 14.74
CA LYS A 162 -8.84 12.60 15.90
C LYS A 162 -7.83 13.16 16.91
N ASP A 163 -7.89 14.47 17.12
CA ASP A 163 -6.93 15.19 17.93
C ASP A 163 -5.48 14.92 17.46
N ASN A 164 -4.64 14.28 18.26
CA ASN A 164 -3.26 13.93 17.96
C ASN A 164 -3.08 12.46 17.52
N THR A 165 -4.14 11.77 17.18
CA THR A 165 -4.05 10.35 16.77
C THR A 165 -4.42 10.19 15.30
N LEU A 166 -3.56 9.52 14.54
CA LEU A 166 -3.88 8.99 13.22
C LEU A 166 -4.17 7.49 13.32
N ARG A 167 -5.36 7.09 12.91
CA ARG A 167 -5.80 5.70 12.80
C ARG A 167 -5.99 5.35 11.33
N VAL A 168 -5.37 4.27 10.89
CA VAL A 168 -5.54 3.70 9.55
C VAL A 168 -6.25 2.37 9.67
N VAL A 169 -7.29 2.15 8.86
CA VAL A 169 -8.15 0.95 8.92
C VAL A 169 -8.41 0.41 7.53
N SER A 170 -8.28 -0.89 7.38
CA SER A 170 -8.71 -1.64 6.19
C SER A 170 -9.56 -2.84 6.57
N LEU A 171 -10.43 -3.29 5.66
CA LEU A 171 -11.26 -4.48 5.86
C LEU A 171 -11.73 -5.08 4.52
N ASP A 172 -12.05 -6.38 4.51
CA ASP A 172 -12.57 -7.11 3.34
C ASP A 172 -13.86 -7.90 3.64
N GLY A 173 -14.48 -7.68 4.80
CA GLY A 173 -15.67 -8.40 5.27
C GLY A 173 -15.37 -9.69 6.03
N HIS A 174 -14.11 -10.14 6.08
CA HIS A 174 -13.67 -11.31 6.83
C HIS A 174 -12.61 -10.99 7.89
N ARG A 175 -11.95 -9.86 7.74
CA ARG A 175 -10.89 -9.38 8.62
C ARG A 175 -10.83 -7.86 8.63
N ILE A 176 -10.25 -7.32 9.66
CA ILE A 176 -9.99 -5.89 9.82
C ILE A 176 -8.53 -5.74 10.28
N ALA A 177 -7.81 -4.80 9.68
CA ALA A 177 -6.51 -4.38 10.15
C ALA A 177 -6.59 -2.91 10.58
N ILE A 178 -6.09 -2.62 11.78
CA ILE A 178 -6.05 -1.28 12.36
C ILE A 178 -4.64 -0.99 12.81
N ARG A 179 -4.14 0.19 12.48
CA ARG A 179 -2.91 0.74 13.03
C ARG A 179 -3.17 2.12 13.57
N ARG A 180 -2.61 2.44 14.75
CA ARG A 180 -2.70 3.76 15.39
C ARG A 180 -1.31 4.29 15.67
N ILE A 181 -1.13 5.58 15.45
CA ILE A 181 0.07 6.31 15.83
C ILE A 181 -0.32 7.63 16.50
N GLU A 182 0.54 8.12 17.38
CA GLU A 182 0.46 9.47 17.91
C GLU A 182 1.17 10.44 16.99
N LEU A 183 0.48 11.54 16.66
CA LEU A 183 1.02 12.66 15.91
C LEU A 183 1.70 13.64 16.87
N LYS A 184 2.64 14.43 16.38
CA LYS A 184 3.34 15.43 17.19
C LYS A 184 2.42 16.57 17.64
N ASP A 185 1.48 16.93 16.77
CA ASP A 185 0.55 18.03 16.97
C ASP A 185 -0.90 17.54 16.92
N SER A 186 -1.83 18.35 17.44
CA SER A 186 -3.26 18.12 17.31
C SER A 186 -3.77 18.73 16.02
N TYR A 187 -4.66 18.01 15.35
CA TYR A 187 -5.24 18.39 14.07
C TYR A 187 -6.77 18.33 14.12
N PRO A 188 -7.46 19.08 13.25
CA PRO A 188 -8.91 18.95 13.11
C PRO A 188 -9.31 17.52 12.75
N ASP A 189 -10.43 17.07 13.30
CA ASP A 189 -10.97 15.74 13.01
C ASP A 189 -11.19 15.57 11.50
N ARG A 190 -10.67 14.46 10.96
CA ARG A 190 -10.76 14.09 9.54
C ARG A 190 -11.06 12.61 9.38
N LYS A 191 -11.90 12.30 8.41
CA LYS A 191 -12.17 10.92 7.98
C LYS A 191 -12.22 10.89 6.47
N VAL A 192 -11.28 10.17 5.86
CA VAL A 192 -11.22 10.01 4.41
C VAL A 192 -10.89 8.58 4.04
N VAL A 193 -11.37 8.12 2.90
CA VAL A 193 -11.04 6.78 2.39
C VAL A 193 -10.09 6.93 1.20
N VAL A 194 -8.86 6.48 1.41
CA VAL A 194 -7.79 6.56 0.41
C VAL A 194 -7.76 5.27 -0.40
N PRO A 195 -7.77 5.32 -1.75
CA PRO A 195 -7.72 4.11 -2.56
C PRO A 195 -6.48 3.27 -2.27
N GLY A 196 -6.66 1.96 -2.09
CA GLY A 196 -5.55 1.04 -1.85
C GLY A 196 -4.54 1.01 -3.00
N LYS A 197 -4.97 1.24 -4.25
CA LYS A 197 -4.07 1.42 -5.38
C LYS A 197 -3.08 2.57 -5.14
N THR A 198 -3.58 3.73 -4.73
CA THR A 198 -2.75 4.90 -4.41
C THR A 198 -1.72 4.57 -3.33
N LEU A 199 -2.16 3.98 -2.21
CA LEU A 199 -1.29 3.63 -1.10
C LEU A 199 -0.22 2.60 -1.50
N ASN A 200 -0.59 1.60 -2.30
CA ASN A 200 0.36 0.63 -2.84
C ASN A 200 1.42 1.28 -3.74
N GLU A 201 1.06 2.26 -4.56
CA GLU A 201 2.04 2.93 -5.42
C GLU A 201 2.91 3.92 -4.63
N ILE A 202 2.34 4.68 -3.67
CA ILE A 202 3.10 5.56 -2.79
C ILE A 202 4.14 4.77 -1.98
N SER A 203 3.76 3.65 -1.38
CA SER A 203 4.67 2.84 -0.55
C SER A 203 5.93 2.36 -1.30
N LYS A 204 5.88 2.27 -2.63
CA LYS A 204 7.01 1.85 -3.48
C LYS A 204 8.00 2.98 -3.78
N ILE A 205 7.59 4.25 -3.61
CA ILE A 205 8.41 5.43 -3.93
C ILE A 205 8.87 6.20 -2.70
N LEU A 206 8.35 5.89 -1.52
CA LEU A 206 8.84 6.42 -0.25
C LEU A 206 10.23 5.85 0.06
N SER A 207 11.15 6.70 0.56
CA SER A 207 12.52 6.31 0.91
C SER A 207 12.56 5.24 1.99
N GLY A 208 11.68 5.35 2.98
CA GLY A 208 11.67 4.48 4.16
C GLY A 208 12.67 4.90 5.24
N GLU A 209 13.25 6.09 5.12
CA GLU A 209 14.11 6.68 6.14
C GLU A 209 13.28 7.44 7.18
N MET A 210 13.73 7.43 8.45
CA MET A 210 13.00 8.07 9.55
C MET A 210 13.07 9.59 9.51
N ASP A 211 14.15 10.14 8.98
CA ASP A 211 14.41 11.58 8.94
C ASP A 211 13.68 12.27 7.78
N ASP A 212 13.36 11.51 6.73
CA ASP A 212 12.64 12.02 5.56
C ASP A 212 11.17 12.23 5.92
N GLN A 213 10.67 13.45 5.68
CA GLN A 213 9.29 13.83 6.01
C GLN A 213 8.38 13.71 4.80
N ILE A 214 7.10 13.52 5.08
CA ILE A 214 6.01 13.57 4.11
C ILE A 214 4.88 14.42 4.68
N ASP A 215 4.40 15.36 3.89
CA ASP A 215 3.27 16.21 4.20
C ASP A 215 2.01 15.69 3.52
N ILE A 216 0.96 15.48 4.30
CA ILE A 216 -0.32 14.95 3.87
C ILE A 216 -1.36 16.06 3.96
N TYR A 217 -1.95 16.44 2.83
CA TYR A 217 -2.99 17.46 2.73
C TYR A 217 -4.32 16.82 2.38
N PHE A 218 -5.38 17.27 3.05
CA PHE A 218 -6.73 16.75 2.88
C PHE A 218 -7.63 17.81 2.27
N SER A 219 -8.35 17.46 1.22
CA SER A 219 -9.44 18.26 0.68
C SER A 219 -10.74 17.44 0.66
N GLU A 220 -11.83 18.03 0.18
CA GLU A 220 -13.14 17.36 0.14
C GLU A 220 -13.12 16.06 -0.67
N ASN A 221 -12.45 16.08 -1.84
CA ASN A 221 -12.47 14.97 -2.79
C ASN A 221 -11.10 14.38 -3.11
N HIS A 222 -10.02 14.94 -2.55
CA HIS A 222 -8.66 14.53 -2.85
C HIS A 222 -7.79 14.50 -1.59
N ILE A 223 -6.79 13.67 -1.65
CA ILE A 223 -5.65 13.67 -0.73
C ILE A 223 -4.40 13.95 -1.53
N MET A 224 -3.50 14.74 -0.96
CA MET A 224 -2.21 15.04 -1.59
C MET A 224 -1.07 14.73 -0.63
N PHE A 225 -0.04 14.12 -1.17
CA PHE A 225 1.18 13.78 -0.46
C PHE A 225 2.34 14.55 -1.12
N LYS A 226 3.11 15.27 -0.30
CA LYS A 226 4.32 15.96 -0.75
C LYS A 226 5.52 15.44 0.01
N PHE A 227 6.52 15.00 -0.69
CA PHE A 227 7.78 14.52 -0.13
C PHE A 227 8.89 14.69 -1.17
N ASP A 228 10.07 15.01 -0.72
CA ASP A 228 11.19 15.34 -1.58
C ASP A 228 10.76 16.33 -2.69
N ASP A 229 11.05 16.00 -3.94
CA ASP A 229 10.65 16.75 -5.13
C ASP A 229 9.35 16.21 -5.76
N THR A 230 8.57 15.40 -5.05
CA THR A 230 7.42 14.65 -5.57
C THR A 230 6.12 15.11 -4.93
N THR A 231 5.12 15.31 -5.76
CA THR A 231 3.72 15.53 -5.36
C THR A 231 2.86 14.41 -5.92
N VAL A 232 2.11 13.76 -5.05
CA VAL A 232 1.13 12.72 -5.41
C VAL A 232 -0.25 13.22 -5.04
N VAL A 233 -1.17 13.22 -5.98
CA VAL A 233 -2.57 13.59 -5.75
C VAL A 233 -3.45 12.40 -6.07
N SER A 234 -4.34 12.04 -5.16
CA SER A 234 -5.30 10.97 -5.36
C SER A 234 -6.72 11.42 -5.08
N ARG A 235 -7.64 10.98 -5.92
CA ARG A 235 -9.06 11.10 -5.63
C ARG A 235 -9.43 10.18 -4.47
N LEU A 236 -10.25 10.69 -3.54
CA LEU A 236 -10.78 9.90 -2.42
C LEU A 236 -11.94 9.02 -2.87
N ILE A 237 -12.16 7.91 -2.16
CA ILE A 237 -13.36 7.09 -2.33
C ILE A 237 -14.47 7.75 -1.53
N ASP A 238 -15.54 8.14 -2.21
CA ASP A 238 -16.71 8.76 -1.61
C ASP A 238 -17.57 7.75 -0.84
N GLY A 239 -18.13 8.18 0.29
CA GLY A 239 -19.05 7.41 1.12
C GLY A 239 -18.68 7.36 2.60
N GLU A 240 -19.66 6.97 3.42
CA GLU A 240 -19.45 6.75 4.86
C GLU A 240 -18.82 5.37 5.10
N TYR A 241 -17.63 5.35 5.72
CA TYR A 241 -16.95 4.12 6.06
C TYR A 241 -17.67 3.36 7.17
N PHE A 242 -17.39 2.07 7.32
CA PHE A 242 -18.04 1.19 8.29
C PHE A 242 -17.83 1.67 9.74
N ARG A 243 -18.77 1.36 10.62
CA ARG A 243 -18.70 1.69 12.06
C ARG A 243 -17.79 0.72 12.79
N ILE A 244 -16.49 0.87 12.59
CA ILE A 244 -15.45 -0.04 13.09
C ILE A 244 -15.52 -0.22 14.61
N ASP A 245 -15.78 0.85 15.37
CA ASP A 245 -15.78 0.80 16.83
C ASP A 245 -16.86 -0.16 17.40
N GLN A 246 -17.94 -0.39 16.64
CA GLN A 246 -18.98 -1.36 17.02
C GLN A 246 -18.56 -2.83 16.78
N MET A 247 -17.51 -3.05 16.00
CA MET A 247 -16.98 -4.39 15.68
C MET A 247 -15.85 -4.80 16.63
N LEU A 248 -15.31 -3.85 17.39
CA LEU A 248 -14.24 -4.08 18.34
C LEU A 248 -14.83 -4.42 19.71
N SER A 249 -14.24 -5.45 20.34
CA SER A 249 -14.53 -5.83 21.71
C SER A 249 -13.22 -6.01 22.47
N SER A 250 -13.21 -5.56 23.71
CA SER A 250 -12.12 -5.86 24.66
C SER A 250 -12.35 -7.14 25.45
N ASP A 251 -13.58 -7.70 25.40
CA ASP A 251 -13.94 -8.89 26.14
C ASP A 251 -13.24 -10.13 25.54
N TYR A 252 -12.77 -10.99 26.41
CA TYR A 252 -12.22 -12.29 26.03
C TYR A 252 -12.44 -13.32 27.14
N GLU A 253 -12.54 -14.59 26.77
CA GLU A 253 -12.59 -15.73 27.69
C GLU A 253 -11.30 -16.55 27.67
N THR A 254 -10.49 -16.35 26.60
CA THR A 254 -9.20 -17.01 26.40
C THR A 254 -8.20 -16.02 25.84
N LYS A 255 -7.05 -15.89 26.50
CA LYS A 255 -5.87 -15.18 26.03
C LYS A 255 -4.75 -16.18 25.80
N VAL A 256 -4.09 -16.09 24.66
CA VAL A 256 -2.93 -16.90 24.32
C VAL A 256 -1.76 -15.99 24.02
N THR A 257 -0.65 -16.20 24.70
CA THR A 257 0.64 -15.59 24.36
C THR A 257 1.52 -16.65 23.71
N ILE A 258 2.05 -16.32 22.54
CA ILE A 258 2.76 -17.28 21.67
C ILE A 258 3.91 -16.58 20.91
N ASN A 259 4.99 -17.34 20.65
CA ASN A 259 6.05 -16.89 19.76
C ASN A 259 5.51 -16.77 18.32
N LYS A 260 5.56 -15.54 17.78
CA LYS A 260 5.03 -15.21 16.44
C LYS A 260 5.69 -16.05 15.34
N LYS A 261 7.02 -16.23 15.40
CA LYS A 261 7.78 -16.91 14.35
C LYS A 261 7.45 -18.40 14.30
N GLU A 262 7.29 -19.05 15.45
CA GLU A 262 6.89 -20.45 15.54
C GLU A 262 5.48 -20.64 15.00
N PHE A 263 4.54 -19.80 15.43
CA PHE A 263 3.16 -19.84 14.97
C PHE A 263 3.03 -19.62 13.47
N LEU A 264 3.68 -18.58 12.93
CA LEU A 264 3.72 -18.32 11.49
C LEU A 264 4.31 -19.50 10.71
N SER A 265 5.44 -20.04 11.17
CA SER A 265 6.11 -21.18 10.50
C SER A 265 5.27 -22.44 10.50
N CYS A 266 4.51 -22.71 11.58
CA CYS A 266 3.58 -23.83 11.64
C CYS A 266 2.43 -23.67 10.65
N ILE A 267 1.82 -22.46 10.58
CA ILE A 267 0.75 -22.19 9.61
C ILE A 267 1.28 -22.27 8.17
N ASP A 268 2.47 -21.76 7.89
CA ASP A 268 3.10 -21.86 6.55
C ASP A 268 3.29 -23.32 6.13
N ARG A 269 3.73 -24.20 7.04
CA ARG A 269 3.82 -25.66 6.78
C ARG A 269 2.46 -26.27 6.48
N ALA A 270 1.44 -25.90 7.25
CA ALA A 270 0.08 -26.39 7.04
C ALA A 270 -0.47 -26.04 5.65
N THR A 271 -0.12 -24.86 5.12
CA THR A 271 -0.60 -24.42 3.80
C THR A 271 -0.05 -25.23 2.63
N LEU A 272 1.04 -26.00 2.83
CA LEU A 272 1.57 -26.90 1.79
C LEU A 272 0.55 -27.98 1.34
N LEU A 273 -0.41 -28.27 2.19
CA LEU A 273 -1.49 -29.24 1.93
C LEU A 273 -2.77 -28.60 1.39
N VAL A 274 -2.76 -27.28 1.11
CA VAL A 274 -3.91 -26.53 0.57
C VAL A 274 -3.61 -26.10 -0.85
N LYS A 275 -4.45 -26.47 -1.80
CA LYS A 275 -4.32 -25.97 -3.17
C LYS A 275 -4.74 -24.50 -3.22
N GLU A 276 -4.12 -23.76 -4.14
CA GLU A 276 -4.50 -22.39 -4.42
C GLU A 276 -5.99 -22.32 -4.81
N GLY A 277 -6.75 -21.47 -4.09
CA GLY A 277 -8.22 -21.36 -4.26
C GLY A 277 -9.05 -22.29 -3.35
N ASP A 278 -8.47 -23.29 -2.71
CA ASP A 278 -9.17 -24.10 -1.71
C ASP A 278 -9.41 -23.32 -0.40
N LYS A 279 -10.67 -23.30 0.04
CA LYS A 279 -11.06 -22.65 1.30
C LYS A 279 -10.97 -23.60 2.51
N LYS A 280 -9.91 -24.42 2.59
CA LYS A 280 -9.73 -25.34 3.72
C LYS A 280 -9.27 -24.57 4.95
N PRO A 281 -10.01 -24.66 6.07
CA PRO A 281 -9.60 -24.03 7.30
C PRO A 281 -8.43 -24.79 7.95
N ILE A 282 -7.57 -24.02 8.63
CA ILE A 282 -6.73 -24.58 9.68
C ILE A 282 -7.55 -24.62 10.96
N ILE A 283 -7.54 -25.76 11.65
CA ILE A 283 -8.21 -25.94 12.92
C ILE A 283 -7.16 -25.77 14.00
N ILE A 284 -7.46 -24.95 14.99
CA ILE A 284 -6.60 -24.63 16.11
C ILE A 284 -7.30 -25.10 17.37
N ASP A 285 -6.71 -26.08 18.08
CA ASP A 285 -7.15 -26.55 19.36
C ASP A 285 -6.22 -26.04 20.47
N ILE A 286 -6.75 -25.21 21.34
CA ILE A 286 -6.02 -24.51 22.39
C ILE A 286 -6.35 -25.14 23.73
N GLN A 287 -5.35 -25.75 24.37
CA GLN A 287 -5.43 -26.37 25.68
C GLN A 287 -4.36 -25.77 26.60
N ASP A 288 -4.31 -26.25 27.85
CA ASP A 288 -3.32 -25.80 28.82
C ASP A 288 -1.89 -26.10 28.33
N GLY A 289 -1.09 -25.05 28.11
CA GLY A 289 0.31 -25.14 27.74
C GLY A 289 0.59 -25.44 26.27
N ALA A 290 -0.42 -25.83 25.48
CA ALA A 290 -0.23 -26.24 24.09
C ALA A 290 -1.32 -25.76 23.14
N MET A 291 -0.91 -25.44 21.91
CA MET A 291 -1.78 -25.15 20.78
C MET A 291 -1.51 -26.18 19.67
N GLU A 292 -2.51 -26.96 19.34
CA GLU A 292 -2.44 -27.91 18.24
C GLU A 292 -3.06 -27.34 16.98
N LEU A 293 -2.30 -27.32 15.89
CA LEU A 293 -2.75 -26.91 14.58
C LEU A 293 -2.98 -28.12 13.69
N GLN A 294 -4.14 -28.17 13.07
CA GLN A 294 -4.53 -29.29 12.20
C GLN A 294 -5.05 -28.80 10.86
N ILE A 295 -4.68 -29.47 9.81
CA ILE A 295 -5.30 -29.31 8.50
C ILE A 295 -5.55 -30.69 7.88
N ASN A 296 -6.68 -30.84 7.22
CA ASN A 296 -7.03 -32.04 6.48
C ASN A 296 -7.58 -31.67 5.11
N SER A 297 -6.94 -32.19 4.08
CA SER A 297 -7.27 -31.92 2.68
C SER A 297 -7.21 -33.21 1.84
N ALA A 298 -7.56 -33.10 0.57
CA ALA A 298 -7.39 -34.20 -0.38
C ALA A 298 -5.92 -34.57 -0.64
N MET A 299 -4.98 -33.70 -0.29
CA MET A 299 -3.53 -33.91 -0.46
C MET A 299 -2.89 -34.61 0.74
N GLY A 300 -3.56 -34.63 1.88
CA GLY A 300 -3.05 -35.22 3.12
C GLY A 300 -3.49 -34.45 4.35
N SER A 301 -2.91 -34.81 5.48
CA SER A 301 -3.18 -34.18 6.77
C SER A 301 -1.88 -33.76 7.44
N MET A 302 -1.95 -32.70 8.22
CA MET A 302 -0.88 -32.22 9.08
C MET A 302 -1.44 -31.96 10.45
N LYS A 303 -0.67 -32.30 11.48
CA LYS A 303 -0.94 -32.02 12.87
C LYS A 303 0.38 -31.65 13.54
N GLU A 304 0.41 -30.46 14.16
CA GLU A 304 1.60 -29.93 14.81
C GLU A 304 1.20 -29.20 16.10
N GLU A 305 1.97 -29.41 17.15
CA GLU A 305 1.78 -28.78 18.46
C GLU A 305 2.84 -27.71 18.70
N ILE A 306 2.42 -26.59 19.31
CA ILE A 306 3.28 -25.46 19.66
C ILE A 306 3.04 -25.11 21.12
N ASP A 307 4.12 -24.82 21.83
CA ASP A 307 4.06 -24.34 23.21
C ASP A 307 3.44 -22.96 23.29
N ILE A 308 2.54 -22.77 24.23
CA ILE A 308 1.87 -21.47 24.48
C ILE A 308 1.76 -21.17 25.96
N ASN A 309 1.53 -19.88 26.27
CA ASN A 309 1.00 -19.48 27.56
C ASN A 309 -0.48 -19.11 27.39
N LYS A 310 -1.36 -19.86 28.06
CA LYS A 310 -2.81 -19.68 27.98
C LYS A 310 -3.39 -19.22 29.31
N GLU A 311 -4.26 -18.23 29.23
CA GLU A 311 -5.15 -17.82 30.30
C GLU A 311 -6.60 -18.06 29.87
N GLY A 312 -7.42 -18.63 30.72
CA GLY A 312 -8.85 -18.86 30.46
C GLY A 312 -9.21 -20.25 29.96
N LYS A 313 -10.25 -20.34 29.13
CA LYS A 313 -10.88 -21.62 28.73
C LYS A 313 -10.17 -22.29 27.57
N ASP A 314 -10.30 -23.60 27.46
CA ASP A 314 -9.94 -24.34 26.27
C ASP A 314 -10.88 -23.97 25.11
N ILE A 315 -10.36 -23.92 23.89
CA ILE A 315 -11.15 -23.56 22.74
C ILE A 315 -10.61 -24.21 21.46
N MET A 316 -11.53 -24.72 20.63
CA MET A 316 -11.22 -25.17 19.27
C MET A 316 -11.89 -24.26 18.26
N ILE A 317 -11.12 -23.72 17.32
CA ILE A 317 -11.58 -22.70 16.38
C ILE A 317 -10.92 -22.91 15.01
N GLY A 318 -11.62 -22.57 13.93
CA GLY A 318 -11.10 -22.67 12.56
C GLY A 318 -10.89 -21.31 11.91
N PHE A 319 -9.81 -21.16 11.13
CA PHE A 319 -9.50 -19.94 10.39
C PHE A 319 -9.09 -20.24 8.96
N ASN A 320 -9.24 -19.24 8.10
CA ASN A 320 -8.52 -19.19 6.83
C ASN A 320 -7.02 -18.94 7.14
N PRO A 321 -6.11 -19.87 6.82
CA PRO A 321 -4.71 -19.73 7.18
C PRO A 321 -4.05 -18.49 6.57
N LYS A 322 -4.48 -18.07 5.37
CA LYS A 322 -3.97 -16.86 4.71
C LYS A 322 -4.20 -15.61 5.56
N PHE A 323 -5.35 -15.47 6.22
CA PHE A 323 -5.66 -14.28 7.02
C PHE A 323 -4.77 -14.18 8.26
N LEU A 324 -4.45 -15.31 8.87
CA LEU A 324 -3.48 -15.37 9.97
C LEU A 324 -2.07 -15.03 9.48
N ILE A 325 -1.64 -15.64 8.37
CA ILE A 325 -0.31 -15.39 7.78
C ILE A 325 -0.12 -13.92 7.44
N ASP A 326 -1.10 -13.30 6.78
CA ASP A 326 -1.01 -11.91 6.37
C ASP A 326 -0.85 -10.97 7.58
N ALA A 327 -1.60 -11.20 8.68
CA ALA A 327 -1.48 -10.43 9.91
C ALA A 327 -0.13 -10.69 10.61
N LEU A 328 0.28 -11.95 10.75
CA LEU A 328 1.52 -12.31 11.45
C LEU A 328 2.78 -11.80 10.74
N ARG A 329 2.77 -11.70 9.41
CA ARG A 329 3.91 -11.19 8.62
C ARG A 329 4.20 -9.72 8.84
N VAL A 330 3.22 -8.94 9.25
CA VAL A 330 3.35 -7.49 9.40
C VAL A 330 3.53 -7.04 10.86
N ILE A 331 3.33 -7.93 11.82
CA ILE A 331 3.64 -7.68 13.24
C ILE A 331 5.16 -7.78 13.44
N ASP A 332 5.74 -6.82 14.14
CA ASP A 332 7.18 -6.79 14.39
C ASP A 332 7.55 -7.44 15.74
N ASP A 333 6.58 -7.56 16.68
CA ASP A 333 6.77 -8.19 17.99
C ASP A 333 7.19 -9.66 17.86
N GLU A 334 8.07 -10.14 18.75
CA GLU A 334 8.49 -11.54 18.84
C GLU A 334 7.43 -12.43 19.47
N GLU A 335 6.75 -11.93 20.49
CA GLU A 335 5.61 -12.55 21.15
C GLU A 335 4.33 -11.78 20.83
N ILE A 336 3.26 -12.47 20.57
CA ILE A 336 1.94 -11.91 20.28
C ILE A 336 0.89 -12.41 21.23
N SER A 337 -0.13 -11.58 21.47
CA SER A 337 -1.31 -11.93 22.25
C SER A 337 -2.53 -12.13 21.35
N ILE A 338 -3.17 -13.27 21.48
CA ILE A 338 -4.38 -13.66 20.75
C ILE A 338 -5.53 -13.72 21.76
N TYR A 339 -6.63 -13.04 21.46
CA TYR A 339 -7.80 -12.95 22.33
C TYR A 339 -9.01 -13.58 21.65
N LEU A 340 -9.69 -14.45 22.36
CA LEU A 340 -10.82 -15.27 21.88
C LEU A 340 -11.96 -15.24 22.90
N VAL A 341 -13.20 -15.19 22.41
CA VAL A 341 -14.40 -15.28 23.26
C VAL A 341 -15.01 -16.67 23.15
N ASN A 342 -15.29 -17.12 21.92
CA ASN A 342 -15.88 -18.42 21.64
C ASN A 342 -15.58 -18.83 20.17
N PRO A 343 -15.86 -20.08 19.75
CA PRO A 343 -15.51 -20.55 18.39
C PRO A 343 -16.21 -19.84 17.22
N LYS A 344 -17.19 -18.98 17.49
CA LYS A 344 -17.95 -18.23 16.45
C LYS A 344 -17.70 -16.74 16.48
N ALA A 345 -17.08 -16.24 17.55
CA ALA A 345 -16.72 -14.83 17.69
C ALA A 345 -15.40 -14.52 16.98
N PRO A 346 -15.16 -13.26 16.59
CA PRO A 346 -13.89 -12.86 16.02
C PRO A 346 -12.70 -13.17 16.93
N CYS A 347 -11.56 -13.50 16.32
CA CYS A 347 -10.25 -13.52 16.96
C CYS A 347 -9.63 -12.15 16.87
N PHE A 348 -9.00 -11.69 17.95
CA PHE A 348 -8.22 -10.46 17.96
C PHE A 348 -6.75 -10.77 18.22
N ILE A 349 -5.88 -10.20 17.40
CA ILE A 349 -4.44 -10.15 17.64
C ILE A 349 -4.10 -8.69 17.88
N ARG A 350 -3.64 -8.34 19.09
CA ARG A 350 -3.34 -6.96 19.47
C ARG A 350 -2.30 -6.92 20.57
N ASN A 351 -1.54 -5.81 20.64
CA ASN A 351 -0.69 -5.52 21.79
C ASN A 351 -1.48 -4.81 22.90
N GLU A 352 -0.85 -4.66 24.08
CA GLU A 352 -1.50 -4.04 25.25
C GLU A 352 -1.84 -2.55 25.01
N GLU A 353 -1.03 -1.85 24.23
CA GLU A 353 -1.23 -0.44 23.88
C GLU A 353 -2.27 -0.24 22.77
N GLU A 354 -2.75 -1.32 22.18
CA GLU A 354 -3.64 -1.30 21.00
C GLU A 354 -3.11 -0.43 19.84
N SER A 355 -1.79 -0.35 19.70
CA SER A 355 -1.18 0.35 18.58
C SER A 355 -1.47 -0.34 17.25
N TYR A 356 -1.72 -1.67 17.29
CA TYR A 356 -2.31 -2.45 16.21
C TYR A 356 -3.42 -3.38 16.73
N ILE A 357 -4.43 -3.59 15.90
CA ILE A 357 -5.50 -4.56 16.14
C ILE A 357 -5.79 -5.27 14.82
N TYR A 358 -5.67 -6.60 14.81
CA TYR A 358 -6.12 -7.45 13.72
C TYR A 358 -7.29 -8.30 14.19
N LEU A 359 -8.44 -8.09 13.56
CA LEU A 359 -9.65 -8.88 13.79
C LEU A 359 -9.79 -9.86 12.63
N ILE A 360 -9.96 -11.15 12.93
CA ILE A 360 -10.13 -12.21 11.94
C ILE A 360 -11.37 -13.01 12.29
N LEU A 361 -12.31 -13.11 11.35
CA LEU A 361 -13.50 -13.93 11.53
C LEU A 361 -13.15 -15.42 11.41
N PRO A 362 -13.66 -16.27 12.32
CA PRO A 362 -13.51 -17.70 12.20
C PRO A 362 -14.33 -18.26 11.03
N VAL A 363 -13.94 -19.45 10.57
CA VAL A 363 -14.70 -20.21 9.58
C VAL A 363 -15.27 -21.47 10.20
N ASN A 364 -16.46 -21.86 9.76
CA ASN A 364 -17.07 -23.10 10.20
C ASN A 364 -16.28 -24.30 9.66
N PHE A 365 -16.10 -25.31 10.48
CA PHE A 365 -15.45 -26.56 10.11
C PHE A 365 -16.21 -27.77 10.68
N ASN A 366 -16.15 -28.88 9.99
CA ASN A 366 -16.63 -30.14 10.48
C ASN A 366 -15.45 -30.90 11.09
N TYR A 367 -15.48 -31.08 12.39
CA TYR A 367 -14.51 -31.93 13.09
C TYR A 367 -15.02 -33.37 13.12
N VAL A 368 -14.39 -34.23 12.35
CA VAL A 368 -14.59 -35.69 12.46
C VAL A 368 -13.51 -36.21 13.41
N ARG A 369 -13.91 -36.62 14.61
CA ARG A 369 -13.01 -37.26 15.59
C ARG A 369 -12.47 -38.55 15.05
#